data_d66cab9c018e52028b827059ad85cdde
#
_entry.id   d66cab9c018e52028b827059ad85cdde
#
_cell.length_a   1.000
_cell.length_b   1.000
_cell.length_c   1.000
_cell.angle_alpha   90.00
_cell.angle_beta   90.00
_cell.angle_gamma   90.00
#
_symmetry.space_group_name_H-M   'P 1'
#
loop_
_entity.id
_entity.type
_entity.pdbx_description
1 polymer ?
#
loop_
_entity_poly.entity_id
_entity_poly.type
_entity_poly.pdbx_seq_one_letter_code
_entity_poly.pdbx_strand_id
1 'polypeptide(L)'
;MEKSIEMFQYPLNLLHQIFLTTGEKWDIERMTTEDNIEGLELAIGLLKERDQQIVNKRFKEYKTLQQIGDELSLTRERVRQLLLRALKSLQKQESRRYILFGRKGYDLNMAQEQEAKRKSPPIEELDLDARSYNALRRVKVLTIPQLVRMSDEELLRIRNFGEKSLKITRKAIEKYLYTKAKLFSFS
;
A
#
# COMPACT_ATOMS: atom_id res chain seq x y z
N MET A 1 -8.88 -24.78 -3.63
CA MET A 1 -8.92 -23.80 -2.52
C MET A 1 -9.36 -24.40 -1.15
N GLU A 2 -10.28 -25.36 -1.12
CA GLU A 2 -10.76 -25.97 0.16
C GLU A 2 -9.73 -26.90 0.82
N LYS A 3 -8.97 -27.69 0.06
CA LYS A 3 -8.02 -28.69 0.63
C LYS A 3 -6.83 -28.12 1.41
N SER A 4 -6.38 -26.91 1.15
CA SER A 4 -5.23 -26.31 1.87
C SER A 4 -5.60 -25.70 3.22
N ILE A 5 -6.88 -25.39 3.46
CA ILE A 5 -7.34 -24.78 4.71
C ILE A 5 -7.45 -25.85 5.81
N GLU A 6 -7.74 -27.10 5.44
CA GLU A 6 -7.87 -28.22 6.37
C GLU A 6 -6.53 -28.85 6.78
N MET A 7 -5.46 -28.61 6.00
CA MET A 7 -4.13 -29.18 6.24
C MET A 7 -3.31 -28.46 7.30
N PHE A 8 -3.57 -27.17 7.53
CA PHE A 8 -2.77 -26.33 8.44
C PHE A 8 -3.65 -25.63 9.48
N GLN A 9 -3.13 -25.56 10.71
CA GLN A 9 -3.76 -24.74 11.75
C GLN A 9 -3.48 -23.26 11.55
N TYR A 10 -4.32 -22.40 12.16
CA TYR A 10 -4.05 -20.96 12.21
C TYR A 10 -2.72 -20.70 12.95
N PRO A 11 -1.86 -19.80 12.50
CA PRO A 11 -2.00 -18.86 11.38
C PRO A 11 -1.57 -19.39 10.01
N LEU A 12 -0.96 -20.58 9.91
CA LEU A 12 -0.40 -21.14 8.68
C LEU A 12 -1.43 -21.26 7.55
N ASN A 13 -2.66 -21.69 7.86
CA ASN A 13 -3.72 -21.82 6.88
C ASN A 13 -4.05 -20.48 6.17
N LEU A 14 -4.04 -19.37 6.91
CA LEU A 14 -4.28 -18.04 6.35
C LEU A 14 -3.04 -17.52 5.60
N LEU A 15 -1.84 -17.67 6.16
CA LEU A 15 -0.58 -17.28 5.52
C LEU A 15 -0.40 -17.98 4.17
N HIS A 16 -0.70 -19.27 4.08
CA HIS A 16 -0.71 -20.00 2.82
C HIS A 16 -1.64 -19.35 1.78
N GLN A 17 -2.86 -18.95 2.18
CA GLN A 17 -3.80 -18.30 1.26
C GLN A 17 -3.33 -16.90 0.81
N ILE A 18 -2.62 -16.18 1.67
CA ILE A 18 -2.09 -14.84 1.34
C ILE A 18 -0.90 -14.96 0.38
N PHE A 19 0.05 -15.86 0.63
CA PHE A 19 1.36 -15.87 -0.05
C PHE A 19 1.45 -16.86 -1.22
N LEU A 20 0.75 -17.99 -1.22
CA LEU A 20 0.80 -18.96 -2.31
C LEU A 20 0.29 -18.43 -3.65
N THR A 21 -0.61 -17.45 -3.62
CA THR A 21 -1.17 -16.84 -4.84
C THR A 21 -0.29 -15.75 -5.45
N THR A 22 0.80 -15.36 -4.78
CA THR A 22 1.70 -14.30 -5.27
C THR A 22 2.76 -14.79 -6.24
N GLY A 23 2.91 -16.11 -6.42
CA GLY A 23 3.95 -16.72 -7.27
C GLY A 23 5.37 -16.62 -6.72
N GLU A 24 5.55 -16.01 -5.56
CA GLU A 24 6.83 -15.89 -4.86
C GLU A 24 7.05 -17.12 -3.96
N LYS A 25 8.29 -17.60 -3.87
CA LYS A 25 8.66 -18.68 -2.93
C LYS A 25 8.84 -18.08 -1.54
N TRP A 26 7.84 -18.26 -0.68
CA TRP A 26 7.90 -17.85 0.71
C TRP A 26 8.13 -19.06 1.61
N ASP A 27 9.02 -18.93 2.57
CA ASP A 27 9.17 -19.89 3.67
C ASP A 27 8.12 -19.57 4.74
N ILE A 28 6.89 -20.01 4.47
CA ILE A 28 5.72 -19.67 5.30
C ILE A 28 5.84 -20.22 6.72
N GLU A 29 6.55 -21.34 6.89
CA GLU A 29 6.75 -21.96 8.21
C GLU A 29 7.60 -21.06 9.12
N ARG A 30 8.56 -20.32 8.56
CA ARG A 30 9.34 -19.34 9.31
C ARG A 30 8.60 -18.05 9.64
N MET A 31 7.42 -17.83 9.04
CA MET A 31 6.59 -16.66 9.30
C MET A 31 5.62 -16.84 10.48
N THR A 32 5.93 -17.72 11.41
CA THR A 32 5.11 -18.00 12.61
C THR A 32 5.71 -17.47 13.90
N THR A 33 6.62 -16.50 13.81
CA THR A 33 7.13 -15.81 15.00
C THR A 33 6.04 -14.96 15.65
N GLU A 34 6.15 -14.67 16.95
CA GLU A 34 5.19 -13.82 17.65
C GLU A 34 4.99 -12.47 16.94
N ASP A 35 6.07 -11.85 16.48
CA ASP A 35 6.03 -10.58 15.74
C ASP A 35 5.23 -10.71 14.42
N ASN A 36 5.39 -11.83 13.69
CA ASN A 36 4.63 -12.06 12.45
C ASN A 36 3.14 -12.31 12.72
N ILE A 37 2.83 -13.03 13.81
CA ILE A 37 1.44 -13.29 14.23
C ILE A 37 0.78 -11.97 14.65
N GLU A 38 1.45 -11.15 15.48
CA GLU A 38 0.97 -9.82 15.83
C GLU A 38 0.75 -8.95 14.56
N GLY A 39 1.69 -8.98 13.63
CA GLY A 39 1.58 -8.27 12.36
C GLY A 39 0.41 -8.76 11.50
N LEU A 40 0.12 -10.06 11.50
CA LEU A 40 -1.05 -10.64 10.82
C LEU A 40 -2.36 -10.16 11.47
N GLU A 41 -2.44 -10.15 12.80
CA GLU A 41 -3.62 -9.66 13.53
C GLU A 41 -3.86 -8.16 13.26
N LEU A 42 -2.80 -7.35 13.25
CA LEU A 42 -2.88 -5.95 12.86
C LEU A 42 -3.37 -5.79 11.42
N ALA A 43 -2.85 -6.57 10.48
CA ALA A 43 -3.29 -6.54 9.09
C ALA A 43 -4.76 -6.92 8.93
N ILE A 44 -5.24 -7.92 9.70
CA ILE A 44 -6.67 -8.28 9.76
C ILE A 44 -7.48 -7.12 10.33
N GLY A 45 -7.00 -6.45 11.39
CA GLY A 45 -7.63 -5.28 11.99
C GLY A 45 -7.83 -4.09 11.04
N LEU A 46 -7.01 -3.97 9.99
CA LEU A 46 -7.16 -2.96 8.95
C LEU A 46 -8.27 -3.25 7.93
N LEU A 47 -8.81 -4.46 7.91
CA LEU A 47 -9.93 -4.82 7.05
C LEU A 47 -11.22 -4.17 7.55
N LYS A 48 -12.22 -4.10 6.67
CA LYS A 48 -13.57 -3.73 7.10
C LYS A 48 -14.11 -4.76 8.08
N GLU A 49 -14.86 -4.34 9.08
CA GLU A 49 -15.37 -5.20 10.16
C GLU A 49 -16.00 -6.50 9.66
N ARG A 50 -16.87 -6.43 8.64
CA ARG A 50 -17.49 -7.61 8.04
C ARG A 50 -16.47 -8.56 7.40
N ASP A 51 -15.39 -8.04 6.79
CA ASP A 51 -14.34 -8.84 6.18
C ASP A 51 -13.48 -9.50 7.28
N GLN A 52 -13.21 -8.79 8.39
CA GLN A 52 -12.55 -9.36 9.58
C GLN A 52 -13.31 -10.55 10.15
N GLN A 53 -14.64 -10.40 10.34
CA GLN A 53 -15.49 -11.48 10.84
C GLN A 53 -15.43 -12.71 9.94
N ILE A 54 -15.49 -12.53 8.62
CA ILE A 54 -15.42 -13.65 7.65
C ILE A 54 -14.05 -14.34 7.70
N VAL A 55 -12.95 -13.58 7.76
CA VAL A 55 -11.59 -14.13 7.87
C VAL A 55 -11.43 -14.90 9.17
N ASN A 56 -11.84 -14.34 10.31
CA ASN A 56 -11.74 -15.00 11.61
C ASN A 56 -12.55 -16.29 11.66
N LYS A 57 -13.82 -16.25 11.22
CA LYS A 57 -14.69 -17.43 11.18
C LYS A 57 -14.13 -18.53 10.26
N ARG A 58 -13.54 -18.15 9.12
CA ARG A 58 -13.00 -19.12 8.17
C ARG A 58 -11.70 -19.76 8.64
N PHE A 59 -10.75 -18.97 9.15
CA PHE A 59 -9.39 -19.43 9.42
C PHE A 59 -9.10 -19.75 10.88
N LYS A 60 -9.76 -19.08 11.84
CA LYS A 60 -9.60 -19.37 13.27
C LYS A 60 -10.66 -20.35 13.79
N GLU A 61 -11.91 -20.18 13.32
CA GLU A 61 -13.04 -21.04 13.75
C GLU A 61 -13.30 -22.22 12.78
N TYR A 62 -12.56 -22.29 11.67
CA TYR A 62 -12.63 -23.37 10.66
C TYR A 62 -14.02 -23.58 10.03
N LYS A 63 -14.89 -22.55 10.07
CA LYS A 63 -16.25 -22.64 9.53
C LYS A 63 -16.26 -22.72 8.01
N THR A 64 -17.21 -23.47 7.48
CA THR A 64 -17.50 -23.50 6.05
C THR A 64 -18.13 -22.20 5.58
N LEU A 65 -18.04 -21.91 4.27
CA LEU A 65 -18.66 -20.71 3.72
C LEU A 65 -20.19 -20.68 3.91
N GLN A 66 -20.83 -21.87 3.95
CA GLN A 66 -22.25 -21.97 4.23
C GLN A 66 -22.56 -21.58 5.66
N GLN A 67 -21.87 -22.16 6.65
CA GLN A 67 -22.04 -21.82 8.07
C GLN A 67 -21.81 -20.32 8.34
N ILE A 68 -20.78 -19.73 7.72
CA ILE A 68 -20.53 -18.28 7.82
C ILE A 68 -21.70 -17.50 7.21
N GLY A 69 -22.23 -17.96 6.08
CA GLY A 69 -23.39 -17.35 5.44
C GLY A 69 -24.62 -17.36 6.32
N ASP A 70 -24.93 -18.51 6.90
CA ASP A 70 -26.09 -18.69 7.80
C ASP A 70 -25.98 -17.78 9.03
N GLU A 71 -24.79 -17.64 9.64
CA GLU A 71 -24.57 -16.76 10.79
C GLU A 71 -24.62 -15.28 10.47
N LEU A 72 -24.18 -14.88 9.28
CA LEU A 72 -24.12 -13.47 8.87
C LEU A 72 -25.31 -13.03 7.98
N SER A 73 -26.30 -13.92 7.81
CA SER A 73 -27.45 -13.72 6.91
C SER A 73 -27.00 -13.37 5.46
N LEU A 74 -26.02 -14.14 4.95
CA LEU A 74 -25.47 -14.00 3.62
C LEU A 74 -25.56 -15.31 2.84
N THR A 75 -25.61 -15.22 1.52
CA THR A 75 -25.45 -16.40 0.66
C THR A 75 -24.00 -16.92 0.70
N ARG A 76 -23.81 -18.24 0.55
CA ARG A 76 -22.49 -18.86 0.42
C ARG A 76 -21.60 -18.14 -0.59
N GLU A 77 -22.18 -17.79 -1.75
CA GLU A 77 -21.44 -17.10 -2.82
C GLU A 77 -21.04 -15.67 -2.40
N ARG A 78 -21.91 -14.97 -1.66
CA ARG A 78 -21.56 -13.64 -1.13
C ARG A 78 -20.41 -13.71 -0.14
N VAL A 79 -20.41 -14.70 0.74
CA VAL A 79 -19.29 -14.94 1.68
C VAL A 79 -18.00 -15.21 0.90
N ARG A 80 -18.05 -16.05 -0.17
CA ARG A 80 -16.89 -16.33 -1.02
C ARG A 80 -16.31 -15.07 -1.66
N GLN A 81 -17.16 -14.19 -2.19
CA GLN A 81 -16.74 -12.92 -2.78
C GLN A 81 -16.07 -11.99 -1.75
N LEU A 82 -16.66 -11.89 -0.57
CA LEU A 82 -16.13 -11.07 0.53
C LEU A 82 -14.79 -11.61 1.03
N LEU A 83 -14.67 -12.94 1.19
CA LEU A 83 -13.43 -13.60 1.57
C LEU A 83 -12.31 -13.35 0.54
N LEU A 84 -12.59 -13.49 -0.75
CA LEU A 84 -11.61 -13.21 -1.81
C LEU A 84 -11.17 -11.72 -1.78
N ARG A 85 -12.10 -10.81 -1.53
CA ARG A 85 -11.79 -9.38 -1.37
C ARG A 85 -10.87 -9.13 -0.17
N ALA A 86 -11.18 -9.76 0.96
CA ALA A 86 -10.38 -9.68 2.18
C ALA A 86 -8.94 -10.20 1.94
N LEU A 87 -8.79 -11.37 1.34
CA LEU A 87 -7.49 -11.95 0.99
C LEU A 87 -6.69 -11.03 0.06
N LYS A 88 -7.32 -10.48 -0.99
CA LYS A 88 -6.67 -9.48 -1.86
C LYS A 88 -6.22 -8.23 -1.11
N SER A 89 -6.96 -7.82 -0.08
CA SER A 89 -6.57 -6.68 0.76
C SER A 89 -5.36 -7.02 1.64
N LEU A 90 -5.29 -8.23 2.19
CA LEU A 90 -4.14 -8.72 2.95
C LEU A 90 -2.88 -8.92 2.08
N GLN A 91 -3.04 -9.14 0.78
CA GLN A 91 -1.95 -9.24 -0.19
C GLN A 91 -1.35 -7.88 -0.59
N LYS A 92 -1.99 -6.75 -0.25
CA LYS A 92 -1.45 -5.42 -0.54
C LYS A 92 -0.14 -5.18 0.21
N GLN A 93 0.72 -4.37 -0.39
CA GLN A 93 2.06 -4.07 0.13
C GLN A 93 2.05 -3.62 1.60
N GLU A 94 1.11 -2.78 2.00
CA GLU A 94 0.97 -2.30 3.37
C GLU A 94 0.68 -3.44 4.36
N SER A 95 -0.37 -4.24 4.11
CA SER A 95 -0.72 -5.39 4.95
C SER A 95 0.39 -6.44 4.98
N ARG A 96 1.05 -6.71 3.84
CA ARG A 96 2.20 -7.63 3.74
C ARG A 96 3.38 -7.17 4.60
N ARG A 97 3.65 -5.87 4.67
CA ARG A 97 4.72 -5.33 5.54
C ARG A 97 4.46 -5.63 7.01
N TYR A 98 3.22 -5.46 7.49
CA TYR A 98 2.87 -5.86 8.85
C TYR A 98 3.14 -7.35 9.09
N ILE A 99 2.67 -8.21 8.17
CA ILE A 99 2.81 -9.65 8.29
C ILE A 99 4.29 -10.09 8.26
N LEU A 100 5.10 -9.50 7.39
CA LEU A 100 6.51 -9.89 7.20
C LEU A 100 7.44 -9.40 8.31
N PHE A 101 7.20 -8.21 8.82
CA PHE A 101 8.14 -7.52 9.70
C PHE A 101 7.61 -7.31 11.12
N GLY A 102 6.35 -7.70 11.39
CA GLY A 102 5.67 -7.41 12.64
C GLY A 102 5.45 -5.90 12.84
N ARG A 103 4.97 -5.55 14.02
CA ARG A 103 4.69 -4.14 14.37
C ARG A 103 5.96 -3.29 14.40
N LYS A 104 7.01 -3.78 15.06
CA LYS A 104 8.29 -3.06 15.17
C LYS A 104 8.92 -2.78 13.81
N GLY A 105 8.94 -3.78 12.92
CA GLY A 105 9.46 -3.63 11.58
C GLY A 105 8.62 -2.69 10.71
N TYR A 106 7.30 -2.66 10.91
CA TYR A 106 6.41 -1.69 10.27
C TYR A 106 6.72 -0.26 10.72
N ASP A 107 6.84 -0.03 12.04
CA ASP A 107 7.14 1.29 12.59
C ASP A 107 8.49 1.83 12.09
N LEU A 108 9.52 0.97 12.00
CA LEU A 108 10.82 1.31 11.43
C LEU A 108 10.71 1.66 9.93
N ASN A 109 9.97 0.88 9.14
CA ASN A 109 9.75 1.16 7.74
C ASN A 109 8.96 2.46 7.53
N MET A 110 7.94 2.71 8.35
CA MET A 110 7.16 3.96 8.31
C MET A 110 8.01 5.18 8.68
N ALA A 111 8.88 5.05 9.70
CA ALA A 111 9.82 6.11 10.07
C ALA A 111 10.80 6.41 8.92
N GLN A 112 11.35 5.38 8.27
CA GLN A 112 12.22 5.54 7.10
C GLN A 112 11.49 6.17 5.90
N GLU A 113 10.24 5.76 5.64
CA GLU A 113 9.42 6.36 4.58
C GLU A 113 9.09 7.83 4.87
N GLN A 114 8.77 8.17 6.13
CA GLN A 114 8.53 9.54 6.54
C GLN A 114 9.80 10.39 6.42
N GLU A 115 10.96 9.86 6.80
CA GLU A 115 12.24 10.54 6.63
C GLU A 115 12.59 10.71 5.14
N ALA A 116 12.37 9.68 4.31
CA ALA A 116 12.53 9.77 2.87
C ALA A 116 11.57 10.81 2.25
N LYS A 117 10.32 10.89 2.72
CA LYS A 117 9.36 11.93 2.32
C LYS A 117 9.80 13.33 2.77
N ARG A 118 10.37 13.47 3.97
CA ARG A 118 10.96 14.74 4.42
C ARG A 118 12.16 15.17 3.58
N LYS A 119 12.97 14.19 3.13
CA LYS A 119 14.09 14.42 2.19
C LYS A 119 13.63 14.62 0.75
N SER A 120 12.39 14.27 0.43
CA SER A 120 11.78 14.42 -0.90
C SER A 120 10.66 15.46 -0.84
N PRO A 121 10.98 16.75 -0.97
CA PRO A 121 10.00 17.82 -0.86
C PRO A 121 8.85 17.60 -1.84
N PRO A 122 7.59 17.82 -1.41
CA PRO A 122 6.42 17.63 -2.23
C PRO A 122 6.30 18.75 -3.29
N ILE A 123 5.57 18.46 -4.37
CA ILE A 123 5.35 19.46 -5.45
C ILE A 123 4.51 20.64 -4.99
N GLU A 124 3.81 20.54 -3.85
CA GLU A 124 3.09 21.62 -3.18
C GLU A 124 3.99 22.78 -2.75
N GLU A 125 5.29 22.53 -2.54
CA GLU A 125 6.28 23.58 -2.24
C GLU A 125 6.64 24.43 -3.49
N LEU A 126 6.25 23.98 -4.68
CA LEU A 126 6.42 24.72 -5.92
C LEU A 126 5.23 25.65 -6.16
N ASP A 127 5.52 26.85 -6.62
CA ASP A 127 4.52 27.83 -7.04
C ASP A 127 3.96 27.46 -8.42
N LEU A 128 3.14 26.39 -8.46
CA LEU A 128 2.51 25.87 -9.66
C LEU A 128 1.10 26.41 -9.82
N ASP A 129 0.70 26.64 -11.07
CA ASP A 129 -0.71 26.91 -11.37
C ASP A 129 -1.58 25.64 -11.14
N ALA A 130 -2.85 25.83 -10.83
CA ALA A 130 -3.77 24.75 -10.51
C ALA A 130 -3.86 23.68 -11.63
N ARG A 131 -3.70 24.10 -12.88
CA ARG A 131 -3.73 23.19 -14.04
C ARG A 131 -2.53 22.26 -14.06
N SER A 132 -1.33 22.81 -13.91
CA SER A 132 -0.07 22.05 -13.89
C SER A 132 -0.04 21.12 -12.67
N TYR A 133 -0.40 21.62 -11.49
CA TYR A 133 -0.50 20.85 -10.28
C TYR A 133 -1.44 19.65 -10.39
N ASN A 134 -2.68 19.88 -10.85
CA ASN A 134 -3.66 18.80 -11.01
C ASN A 134 -3.25 17.77 -12.07
N ALA A 135 -2.58 18.18 -13.14
CA ALA A 135 -2.08 17.28 -14.16
C ALA A 135 -0.99 16.36 -13.62
N LEU A 136 -0.01 16.90 -12.88
CA LEU A 136 1.06 16.12 -12.22
C LEU A 136 0.51 15.15 -11.17
N ARG A 137 -0.40 15.59 -10.32
CA ARG A 137 -1.05 14.72 -9.32
C ARG A 137 -1.78 13.54 -9.94
N ARG A 138 -2.46 13.75 -11.05
CA ARG A 138 -3.19 12.69 -11.77
C ARG A 138 -2.29 11.56 -12.23
N VAL A 139 -1.06 11.87 -12.62
CA VAL A 139 -0.04 10.88 -13.02
C VAL A 139 0.86 10.45 -11.87
N LYS A 140 0.50 10.81 -10.62
CA LYS A 140 1.20 10.47 -9.38
C LYS A 140 2.64 11.02 -9.27
N VAL A 141 2.93 12.11 -9.93
CA VAL A 141 4.15 12.89 -9.69
C VAL A 141 3.86 13.80 -8.49
N LEU A 142 4.36 13.41 -7.33
CA LEU A 142 4.01 14.02 -6.04
C LEU A 142 5.19 14.72 -5.36
N THR A 143 6.42 14.51 -5.84
CA THR A 143 7.62 15.09 -5.24
C THR A 143 8.47 15.84 -6.25
N ILE A 144 9.18 16.86 -5.76
CA ILE A 144 10.07 17.67 -6.61
C ILE A 144 11.17 16.82 -7.25
N PRO A 145 11.84 15.88 -6.58
CA PRO A 145 12.82 15.00 -7.20
C PRO A 145 12.25 14.12 -8.32
N GLN A 146 11.00 13.64 -8.21
CA GLN A 146 10.34 12.93 -9.30
C GLN A 146 10.15 13.84 -10.51
N LEU A 147 9.66 15.06 -10.28
CA LEU A 147 9.40 16.05 -11.33
C LEU A 147 10.68 16.50 -12.04
N VAL A 148 11.76 16.68 -11.29
CA VAL A 148 13.08 17.09 -11.84
C VAL A 148 13.66 16.03 -12.78
N ARG A 149 13.43 14.75 -12.50
CA ARG A 149 13.93 13.62 -13.31
C ARG A 149 13.18 13.44 -14.62
N MET A 150 11.99 14.00 -14.74
CA MET A 150 11.18 13.87 -15.94
C MET A 150 11.70 14.79 -17.05
N SER A 151 11.80 14.25 -18.25
CA SER A 151 12.12 15.04 -19.44
C SER A 151 10.95 15.95 -19.85
N ASP A 152 11.24 16.95 -20.67
CA ASP A 152 10.20 17.84 -21.22
C ASP A 152 9.21 17.06 -22.08
N GLU A 153 9.68 16.07 -22.83
CA GLU A 153 8.86 15.20 -23.65
C GLU A 153 7.88 14.35 -22.80
N GLU A 154 8.35 13.79 -21.67
CA GLU A 154 7.51 13.03 -20.74
C GLU A 154 6.42 13.93 -20.13
N LEU A 155 6.77 15.15 -19.75
CA LEU A 155 5.83 16.12 -19.20
C LEU A 155 4.78 16.55 -20.24
N LEU A 156 5.18 16.77 -21.49
CA LEU A 156 4.25 17.15 -22.56
C LEU A 156 3.30 16.02 -22.96
N ARG A 157 3.61 14.74 -22.69
CA ARG A 157 2.70 13.59 -22.87
C ARG A 157 1.57 13.55 -21.84
N ILE A 158 1.70 14.29 -20.73
CA ILE A 158 0.65 14.30 -19.71
C ILE A 158 -0.58 15.04 -20.23
N ARG A 159 -1.73 14.40 -20.13
CA ARG A 159 -3.01 15.01 -20.56
C ARG A 159 -3.25 16.35 -19.85
N ASN A 160 -3.55 17.39 -20.61
CA ASN A 160 -3.75 18.77 -20.16
C ASN A 160 -2.48 19.47 -19.63
N PHE A 161 -1.30 18.95 -19.93
CA PHE A 161 -0.02 19.56 -19.61
C PHE A 161 0.65 19.99 -20.93
N GLY A 162 0.55 21.26 -21.25
CA GLY A 162 1.10 21.82 -22.49
C GLY A 162 2.35 22.65 -22.25
N GLU A 163 2.90 23.26 -23.30
CA GLU A 163 4.12 24.09 -23.23
C GLU A 163 4.06 25.23 -22.21
N LYS A 164 2.87 25.84 -22.02
CA LYS A 164 2.70 26.88 -20.99
C LYS A 164 2.90 26.28 -19.58
N SER A 165 2.31 25.10 -19.29
CA SER A 165 2.49 24.40 -18.04
C SER A 165 3.94 23.97 -17.84
N LEU A 166 4.61 23.52 -18.90
CA LEU A 166 6.02 23.15 -18.88
C LEU A 166 6.90 24.33 -18.46
N LYS A 167 6.73 25.48 -19.11
CA LYS A 167 7.49 26.71 -18.78
C LYS A 167 7.29 27.16 -17.35
N ILE A 168 6.04 27.14 -16.84
CA ILE A 168 5.71 27.49 -15.45
C ILE A 168 6.39 26.51 -14.50
N THR A 169 6.29 25.22 -14.77
CA THR A 169 6.84 24.17 -13.92
C THR A 169 8.37 24.23 -13.86
N ARG A 170 9.07 24.38 -14.99
CA ARG A 170 10.53 24.52 -15.02
C ARG A 170 11.01 25.76 -14.28
N LYS A 171 10.33 26.90 -14.47
CA LYS A 171 10.63 28.13 -13.74
C LYS A 171 10.41 27.99 -12.23
N ALA A 172 9.36 27.29 -11.81
CA ALA A 172 9.10 27.03 -10.40
C ALA A 172 10.17 26.13 -9.77
N ILE A 173 10.62 25.08 -10.47
CA ILE A 173 11.74 24.23 -10.05
C ILE A 173 13.03 25.04 -9.89
N GLU A 174 13.37 25.85 -10.89
CA GLU A 174 14.59 26.67 -10.88
C GLU A 174 14.59 27.65 -9.71
N LYS A 175 13.48 28.36 -9.48
CA LYS A 175 13.28 29.25 -8.33
C LYS A 175 13.44 28.51 -6.99
N TYR A 176 12.84 27.31 -6.88
CA TYR A 176 12.93 26.49 -5.68
C TYR A 176 14.38 26.07 -5.40
N LEU A 177 15.09 25.53 -6.40
CA LEU A 177 16.48 25.10 -6.27
C LEU A 177 17.41 26.25 -5.93
N TYR A 178 17.21 27.41 -6.55
CA TYR A 178 17.97 28.64 -6.22
C TYR A 178 17.77 29.07 -4.76
N THR A 179 16.52 29.08 -4.29
CA THR A 179 16.20 29.46 -2.92
C THR A 179 16.82 28.49 -1.89
N LYS A 180 16.76 27.19 -2.16
CA LYS A 180 17.38 26.16 -1.29
C LYS A 180 18.91 26.26 -1.28
N ALA A 181 19.55 26.45 -2.45
CA ALA A 181 20.99 26.63 -2.54
C ALA A 181 21.47 27.82 -1.73
N LYS A 182 20.72 28.91 -1.75
CA LYS A 182 21.04 30.13 -0.98
C LYS A 182 20.94 29.91 0.53
N LEU A 183 19.98 29.11 1.02
CA LEU A 183 19.84 28.76 2.42
C LEU A 183 20.98 27.89 2.93
N PHE A 184 21.53 27.00 2.09
CA PHE A 184 22.67 26.15 2.48
C PHE A 184 24.02 26.87 2.39
N SER A 185 24.13 28.02 1.69
CA SER A 185 25.38 28.79 1.62
C SER A 185 25.56 29.77 2.78
N PHE A 186 24.58 29.89 3.67
CA PHE A 186 24.62 30.75 4.86
C PHE A 186 24.66 29.95 6.20
N SER A 187 24.78 28.61 6.12
CA SER A 187 24.94 27.73 7.31
C SER A 187 26.35 27.16 7.36
#